data_bd6c252556337419a5ff7697ca4afe2b
#
_entry.id   bd6c252556337419a5ff7697ca4afe2b
#
_cell.length_a   1.000
_cell.length_b   1.000
_cell.length_c   1.000
_cell.angle_alpha   90.00
_cell.angle_beta   90.00
_cell.angle_gamma   90.00
#
_symmetry.space_group_name_H-M   'P 1'
#
loop_
_entity.id
_entity.type
_entity.pdbx_description
1 polymer ?
#
loop_
_entity_poly.entity_id
_entity_poly.type
_entity_poly.pdbx_seq_one_letter_code
_entity_poly.pdbx_strand_id
1 'polypeptide(L)'
;MQRRPEAAGDLLEEVRAHDATLRARNIELWIGAEPTFTLRQSQDPEWLVQAEGGRKLEKGIELLQALVAELGVPARFVRARGRQFPGELQPRFCLGADWVRGSSGKPVNSVSALLDGPLEAVPEPHPERAWLTVTPDPGVVEVNLPPSPDLESFLDLSEAAYRAADTAGLSPERFRFNGEGTDSGGGGQITLGGPTPQASPFFVQPWLLPAVLRYLQRHPSLSYAFAGECVGSASQGPRPDEGVRERFEELAVSLDRLEARGRAVTPEELWGSLAPLLVDASGNAHRAEVNVEKLWNPGLGPRGMAGLVEFRSLRMPRTSRRLVAIAALFRSICARLVTSPTVGPLREWGTALHEQWALPFFLEQDLRAVLDDLALHGVPLGPELSAQLFERDPPLYAGQAPGALLEVRPALEFWPLLGDVASQETLTARLVDPSTRRLEIRLTLEAGTPRGRVGVCGWEAPLELVAHEGEREVLLAAVRYRAYVPSPGLHPGLLAQEPLELVWEHRGTRTGSRMHAWKPEGGPYPDLPRDAQEAARRRRDRVVPVDGSTLPPVKPAPIGVNEHPTLDLRRLPSDG
;
A
#
# COMPACT_ATOMS: atom_id res chain seq x y z
N MET A 1 -5.35 -16.66 30.10
CA MET A 1 -3.92 -16.65 29.69
C MET A 1 -3.68 -17.86 28.78
N GLN A 2 -3.97 -17.73 27.48
CA GLN A 2 -3.63 -18.75 26.50
C GLN A 2 -2.17 -18.54 26.07
N ARG A 3 -1.39 -19.62 26.07
CA ARG A 3 0.03 -19.58 25.67
C ARG A 3 0.16 -19.03 24.24
N ARG A 4 0.93 -17.96 24.07
CA ARG A 4 1.41 -17.50 22.76
C ARG A 4 2.17 -18.66 22.09
N PRO A 5 2.03 -18.87 20.77
CA PRO A 5 2.88 -19.82 20.04
C PRO A 5 4.36 -19.40 20.17
N GLU A 6 5.29 -20.35 20.20
CA GLU A 6 6.73 -20.09 20.37
C GLU A 6 7.32 -19.09 19.35
N ALA A 7 6.80 -19.04 18.13
CA ALA A 7 7.17 -18.02 17.13
C ALA A 7 6.81 -16.56 17.49
N ALA A 8 6.02 -16.33 18.53
CA ALA A 8 5.69 -14.97 19.00
C ALA A 8 6.79 -14.38 19.89
N GLY A 9 7.69 -15.19 20.45
CA GLY A 9 8.80 -14.74 21.29
C GLY A 9 9.84 -13.95 20.50
N ASP A 10 10.20 -14.44 19.34
CA ASP A 10 11.27 -13.87 18.52
C ASP A 10 10.90 -12.48 17.99
N LEU A 11 9.66 -12.28 17.50
CA LEU A 11 9.20 -10.97 17.03
C LEU A 11 9.19 -9.92 18.15
N LEU A 12 8.72 -10.27 19.36
CA LEU A 12 8.69 -9.33 20.48
C LEU A 12 10.09 -8.96 20.94
N GLU A 13 11.03 -9.90 20.91
CA GLU A 13 12.45 -9.63 21.21
C GLU A 13 13.05 -8.66 20.19
N GLU A 14 12.78 -8.85 18.90
CA GLU A 14 13.24 -7.93 17.84
C GLU A 14 12.62 -6.55 17.95
N VAL A 15 11.33 -6.45 18.27
CA VAL A 15 10.64 -5.18 18.53
C VAL A 15 11.30 -4.42 19.69
N ARG A 16 11.61 -5.10 20.79
CA ARG A 16 12.32 -4.52 21.92
C ARG A 16 13.75 -4.11 21.59
N ALA A 17 14.46 -4.92 20.81
CA ALA A 17 15.81 -4.61 20.35
C ALA A 17 15.81 -3.37 19.43
N HIS A 18 14.80 -3.24 18.56
CA HIS A 18 14.62 -2.05 17.72
C HIS A 18 14.40 -0.79 18.58
N ASP A 19 13.50 -0.83 19.54
CA ASP A 19 13.26 0.29 20.45
C ASP A 19 14.50 0.64 21.29
N ALA A 20 15.24 -0.37 21.77
CA ALA A 20 16.50 -0.17 22.49
C ALA A 20 17.55 0.53 21.60
N THR A 21 17.63 0.16 20.32
CA THR A 21 18.53 0.76 19.34
C THR A 21 18.25 2.25 19.14
N LEU A 22 16.99 2.64 19.00
CA LEU A 22 16.60 4.05 18.84
C LEU A 22 16.84 4.83 20.13
N ARG A 23 16.47 4.28 21.29
CA ARG A 23 16.72 4.90 22.59
C ARG A 23 18.22 5.13 22.85
N ALA A 24 19.08 4.16 22.54
CA ALA A 24 20.54 4.29 22.68
C ALA A 24 21.13 5.42 21.83
N ARG A 25 20.42 5.84 20.77
CA ARG A 25 20.78 6.94 19.87
C ARG A 25 20.07 8.25 20.20
N ASN A 26 19.30 8.27 21.27
CA ASN A 26 18.46 9.40 21.66
C ASN A 26 17.51 9.87 20.53
N ILE A 27 16.93 8.88 19.82
CA ILE A 27 15.96 9.12 18.76
C ILE A 27 14.58 8.76 19.27
N GLU A 28 13.68 9.73 19.30
CA GLU A 28 12.30 9.59 19.70
C GLU A 28 11.39 9.76 18.47
N LEU A 29 10.75 8.67 18.07
CA LEU A 29 9.84 8.61 16.93
C LEU A 29 8.56 7.89 17.36
N TRP A 30 7.51 8.67 17.58
CA TRP A 30 6.19 8.16 17.89
C TRP A 30 5.48 7.68 16.63
N ILE A 31 4.68 6.63 16.76
CA ILE A 31 4.02 5.96 15.65
C ILE A 31 2.52 6.10 15.79
N GLY A 32 1.85 6.56 14.75
CA GLY A 32 0.41 6.46 14.55
C GLY A 32 0.08 5.57 13.35
N ALA A 33 -1.12 5.04 13.32
CA ALA A 33 -1.64 4.34 12.15
C ALA A 33 -3.16 4.48 12.06
N GLU A 34 -3.67 4.35 10.86
CA GLU A 34 -5.10 4.37 10.54
C GLU A 34 -5.50 3.05 9.87
N PRO A 35 -5.49 1.90 10.60
CA PRO A 35 -5.93 0.64 10.04
C PRO A 35 -7.41 0.67 9.66
N THR A 36 -7.73 0.13 8.50
CA THR A 36 -9.08 0.07 7.97
C THR A 36 -9.55 -1.37 7.83
N PHE A 37 -10.78 -1.62 8.22
CA PHE A 37 -11.39 -2.94 8.16
C PHE A 37 -12.70 -2.90 7.35
N THR A 38 -13.03 -4.00 6.70
CA THR A 38 -14.20 -4.10 5.83
C THR A 38 -14.97 -5.39 6.09
N LEU A 39 -16.18 -5.47 5.60
CA LEU A 39 -16.91 -6.73 5.53
C LEU A 39 -16.31 -7.58 4.41
N ARG A 40 -15.83 -8.77 4.76
CA ARG A 40 -15.12 -9.66 3.81
C ARG A 40 -15.95 -10.03 2.57
N GLN A 41 -17.25 -10.01 2.67
CA GLN A 41 -18.18 -10.52 1.66
C GLN A 41 -19.35 -9.56 1.37
N SER A 42 -19.21 -8.27 1.60
CA SER A 42 -20.33 -7.36 1.37
C SER A 42 -20.42 -6.91 -0.07
N GLN A 43 -21.55 -7.18 -0.70
CA GLN A 43 -22.05 -6.52 -1.91
C GLN A 43 -23.07 -5.42 -1.56
N ASP A 44 -23.23 -5.13 -0.27
CA ASP A 44 -24.20 -4.18 0.23
C ASP A 44 -23.86 -2.76 -0.28
N PRO A 45 -24.73 -2.14 -1.08
CA PRO A 45 -24.51 -0.77 -1.54
C PRO A 45 -24.33 0.24 -0.40
N GLU A 46 -25.00 0.05 0.74
CA GLU A 46 -24.87 0.91 1.91
C GLU A 46 -23.46 0.82 2.52
N TRP A 47 -22.81 -0.36 2.41
CA TRP A 47 -21.42 -0.51 2.85
C TRP A 47 -20.44 0.24 1.94
N LEU A 48 -20.70 0.27 0.64
CA LEU A 48 -19.81 0.86 -0.36
C LEU A 48 -19.92 2.38 -0.43
N VAL A 49 -21.04 2.94 -0.06
CA VAL A 49 -21.24 4.40 -0.03
C VAL A 49 -21.10 4.94 1.39
N GLN A 50 -20.80 6.22 1.49
CA GLN A 50 -20.79 6.92 2.76
C GLN A 50 -22.24 7.14 3.20
N ALA A 51 -22.73 6.31 4.11
CA ALA A 51 -24.08 6.46 4.66
C ALA A 51 -24.03 7.25 5.98
N GLU A 52 -24.97 8.16 6.15
CA GLU A 52 -25.20 8.87 7.41
C GLU A 52 -25.91 7.94 8.41
N GLY A 53 -25.14 7.11 9.09
CA GLY A 53 -25.68 6.12 10.02
C GLY A 53 -25.87 4.73 9.38
N GLY A 54 -26.59 3.86 10.03
CA GLY A 54 -26.87 2.51 9.56
C GLY A 54 -25.78 1.50 9.94
N ARG A 55 -25.73 0.39 9.19
CA ARG A 55 -24.92 -0.80 9.50
C ARG A 55 -23.42 -0.52 9.69
N LYS A 56 -22.87 0.46 8.97
CA LYS A 56 -21.46 0.81 9.07
C LYS A 56 -21.11 1.46 10.40
N LEU A 57 -21.97 2.34 10.89
CA LEU A 57 -21.81 2.95 12.21
C LEU A 57 -22.00 1.90 13.32
N GLU A 58 -22.96 1.00 13.19
CA GLU A 58 -23.16 -0.10 14.13
C GLU A 58 -21.92 -0.97 14.21
N LYS A 59 -21.35 -1.36 13.07
CA LYS A 59 -20.09 -2.12 13.00
C LYS A 59 -18.91 -1.34 13.57
N GLY A 60 -18.85 -0.04 13.38
CA GLY A 60 -17.85 0.82 14.01
C GLY A 60 -17.97 0.82 15.54
N ILE A 61 -19.19 0.85 16.07
CA ILE A 61 -19.45 0.73 17.52
C ILE A 61 -19.03 -0.63 18.05
N GLU A 62 -19.43 -1.73 17.39
CA GLU A 62 -19.02 -3.08 17.75
C GLU A 62 -17.49 -3.24 17.77
N LEU A 63 -16.81 -2.74 16.75
CA LEU A 63 -15.36 -2.75 16.66
C LEU A 63 -14.71 -1.97 17.82
N LEU A 64 -15.21 -0.76 18.11
CA LEU A 64 -14.68 0.06 19.19
C LEU A 64 -14.88 -0.59 20.55
N GLN A 65 -16.06 -1.17 20.81
CA GLN A 65 -16.34 -1.91 22.03
C GLN A 65 -15.43 -3.13 22.20
N ALA A 66 -15.25 -3.90 21.13
CA ALA A 66 -14.34 -5.04 21.13
C ALA A 66 -12.88 -4.59 21.39
N LEU A 67 -12.45 -3.49 20.79
CA LEU A 67 -11.09 -2.97 20.96
C LEU A 67 -10.83 -2.49 22.38
N VAL A 68 -11.78 -1.77 22.99
CA VAL A 68 -11.67 -1.35 24.41
C VAL A 68 -11.62 -2.57 25.33
N ALA A 69 -12.39 -3.61 25.04
CA ALA A 69 -12.35 -4.86 25.80
C ALA A 69 -11.01 -5.59 25.66
N GLU A 70 -10.44 -5.65 24.44
CA GLU A 70 -9.13 -6.24 24.18
C GLU A 70 -7.99 -5.50 24.91
N LEU A 71 -8.07 -4.17 24.99
CA LEU A 71 -7.10 -3.34 25.71
C LEU A 71 -7.25 -3.45 27.23
N GLY A 72 -8.41 -3.90 27.73
CA GLY A 72 -8.66 -4.04 29.15
C GLY A 72 -8.65 -2.72 29.92
N VAL A 73 -8.92 -1.60 29.24
CA VAL A 73 -8.90 -0.26 29.83
C VAL A 73 -10.33 0.24 30.08
N PRO A 74 -10.56 1.01 31.18
CA PRO A 74 -11.84 1.67 31.35
C PRO A 74 -12.00 2.75 30.28
N ALA A 75 -13.12 2.71 29.57
CA ALA A 75 -13.42 3.69 28.55
C ALA A 75 -14.84 4.22 28.64
N ARG A 76 -15.01 5.48 28.30
CA ARG A 76 -16.28 6.11 28.11
C ARG A 76 -16.54 6.30 26.63
N PHE A 77 -17.62 5.72 26.12
CA PHE A 77 -18.04 5.88 24.72
C PHE A 77 -18.76 7.20 24.52
N VAL A 78 -18.35 7.92 23.50
CA VAL A 78 -18.94 9.19 23.10
C VAL A 78 -19.35 9.09 21.65
N ARG A 79 -20.64 9.30 21.38
CA ARG A 79 -21.12 9.61 20.03
C ARG A 79 -20.90 11.08 19.76
N ALA A 80 -20.20 11.40 18.72
CA ALA A 80 -19.92 12.78 18.37
C ALA A 80 -20.32 13.03 16.91
N ARG A 81 -20.95 14.19 16.67
CA ARG A 81 -21.35 14.65 15.35
C ARG A 81 -20.73 16.02 15.10
N GLY A 82 -19.96 16.17 14.07
CA GLY A 82 -19.42 17.44 13.68
C GLY A 82 -19.86 17.78 12.25
N ARG A 83 -20.05 19.05 11.96
CA ARG A 83 -20.23 19.58 10.60
C ARG A 83 -19.06 20.52 10.31
N GLN A 84 -18.41 20.33 9.20
CA GLN A 84 -17.47 21.28 8.68
C GLN A 84 -18.07 21.83 7.38
N PHE A 85 -18.55 23.07 7.42
CA PHE A 85 -18.99 23.78 6.22
C PHE A 85 -17.96 24.84 5.84
N PRO A 86 -17.71 25.06 4.54
CA PRO A 86 -16.97 26.23 4.10
C PRO A 86 -17.63 27.51 4.65
N GLY A 87 -16.87 28.30 5.42
CA GLY A 87 -17.36 29.54 6.03
C GLY A 87 -17.91 29.44 7.46
N GLU A 88 -17.99 28.26 8.06
CA GLU A 88 -18.24 28.13 9.50
C GLU A 88 -16.94 28.30 10.29
N LEU A 89 -16.92 29.27 11.20
CA LEU A 89 -15.76 29.65 12.00
C LEU A 89 -15.43 28.65 13.12
N GLN A 90 -16.33 27.70 13.43
CA GLN A 90 -16.08 26.66 14.46
C GLN A 90 -16.86 25.39 14.15
N PRO A 91 -16.23 24.22 14.32
CA PRO A 91 -16.94 22.96 14.29
C PRO A 91 -17.98 22.93 15.42
N ARG A 92 -19.23 22.61 15.10
CA ARG A 92 -20.27 22.41 16.10
C ARG A 92 -20.22 20.97 16.60
N PHE A 93 -19.93 20.82 17.88
CA PHE A 93 -20.02 19.56 18.58
C PHE A 93 -21.28 19.55 19.43
N CYS A 94 -22.09 18.52 19.28
CA CYS A 94 -23.26 18.31 20.13
C CYS A 94 -23.05 17.07 20.99
N LEU A 95 -23.19 17.19 22.31
CA LEU A 95 -23.14 16.07 23.22
C LEU A 95 -24.26 15.07 22.90
N GLY A 96 -23.94 13.81 22.73
CA GLY A 96 -24.92 12.75 22.38
C GLY A 96 -25.29 12.69 20.90
N ALA A 97 -24.67 13.52 20.06
CA ALA A 97 -24.74 13.44 18.61
C ALA A 97 -23.41 12.97 18.03
N ASP A 98 -23.42 12.55 16.78
CA ASP A 98 -22.22 12.03 16.12
C ASP A 98 -21.24 13.15 15.81
N TRP A 99 -19.98 12.92 16.05
CA TRP A 99 -18.92 13.85 15.75
C TRP A 99 -18.54 13.78 14.27
N VAL A 100 -18.37 14.91 13.61
CA VAL A 100 -18.11 14.98 12.18
C VAL A 100 -16.68 15.38 11.89
N ARG A 101 -16.05 14.60 11.10
CA ARG A 101 -14.81 14.91 10.47
C ARG A 101 -14.97 14.67 8.97
N GLY A 102 -14.87 15.69 8.17
CA GLY A 102 -14.89 15.54 6.72
C GLY A 102 -14.36 16.79 6.05
N SER A 103 -13.40 16.62 5.14
CA SER A 103 -12.92 17.68 4.26
C SER A 103 -13.98 18.13 3.24
N SER A 104 -15.07 17.38 3.09
CA SER A 104 -16.12 17.60 2.09
C SER A 104 -17.35 18.34 2.59
N GLY A 105 -17.37 18.81 3.86
CA GLY A 105 -18.55 19.47 4.44
C GLY A 105 -19.76 18.56 4.68
N LYS A 106 -19.68 17.26 4.35
CA LYS A 106 -20.73 16.28 4.65
C LYS A 106 -20.58 15.72 6.06
N PRO A 107 -21.69 15.41 6.76
CA PRO A 107 -21.62 14.80 8.06
C PRO A 107 -21.00 13.41 7.95
N VAL A 108 -19.95 13.17 8.73
CA VAL A 108 -19.32 11.87 8.94
C VAL A 108 -19.59 11.44 10.36
N ASN A 109 -20.16 10.28 10.55
CA ASN A 109 -20.44 9.73 11.87
C ASN A 109 -19.20 9.01 12.40
N SER A 110 -18.72 9.43 13.57
CA SER A 110 -17.61 8.80 14.27
C SER A 110 -18.01 8.38 15.66
N VAL A 111 -17.41 7.33 16.16
CA VAL A 111 -17.50 6.91 17.55
C VAL A 111 -16.11 6.96 18.15
N SER A 112 -15.98 7.62 19.30
CA SER A 112 -14.72 7.76 20.01
C SER A 112 -14.83 7.21 21.41
N ALA A 113 -13.78 6.57 21.89
CA ALA A 113 -13.60 6.20 23.27
C ALA A 113 -12.50 7.05 23.88
N LEU A 114 -12.78 7.61 25.03
CA LEU A 114 -11.80 8.30 25.84
C LEU A 114 -11.17 7.27 26.77
N LEU A 115 -9.86 7.13 26.71
CA LEU A 115 -9.12 6.14 27.48
C LEU A 115 -8.76 6.61 28.90
N ASP A 116 -8.80 7.93 29.20
CA ASP A 116 -8.44 8.46 30.51
C ASP A 116 -9.38 9.57 31.00
N GLY A 117 -9.92 9.40 32.21
CA GLY A 117 -10.52 10.40 33.05
C GLY A 117 -11.98 10.77 32.78
N PRO A 118 -12.65 11.48 33.73
CA PRO A 118 -14.02 11.93 33.56
C PRO A 118 -14.10 13.11 32.58
N LEU A 119 -15.09 13.06 31.69
CA LEU A 119 -15.44 14.16 30.80
C LEU A 119 -16.66 14.90 31.32
N GLU A 120 -16.54 16.19 31.55
CA GLU A 120 -17.67 17.07 31.82
C GLU A 120 -18.25 17.70 30.54
N ALA A 121 -17.50 17.73 29.46
CA ALA A 121 -17.93 18.17 28.13
C ALA A 121 -17.25 17.35 27.04
N VAL A 122 -17.75 17.36 25.81
CA VAL A 122 -17.02 16.78 24.67
C VAL A 122 -15.80 17.66 24.42
N PRO A 123 -14.60 17.19 24.76
CA PRO A 123 -13.42 18.00 24.55
C PRO A 123 -13.04 17.98 23.09
N GLU A 124 -12.49 19.09 22.65
CA GLU A 124 -11.64 19.04 21.46
C GLU A 124 -10.56 17.96 21.66
N PRO A 125 -10.15 17.25 20.60
CA PRO A 125 -9.03 16.35 20.68
C PRO A 125 -7.83 17.09 21.26
N HIS A 126 -7.51 16.80 22.51
CA HIS A 126 -6.40 17.44 23.19
C HIS A 126 -5.16 16.59 22.97
N PRO A 127 -4.00 17.16 22.60
CA PRO A 127 -2.78 16.41 22.35
C PRO A 127 -2.29 15.60 23.56
N GLU A 128 -2.72 15.95 24.77
CA GLU A 128 -2.35 15.25 26.01
C GLU A 128 -3.30 14.10 26.38
N ARG A 129 -4.32 13.82 25.57
CA ARG A 129 -5.27 12.74 25.84
C ARG A 129 -5.23 11.70 24.74
N ALA A 130 -5.11 10.44 25.13
CA ALA A 130 -5.22 9.33 24.20
C ALA A 130 -6.67 9.14 23.75
N TRP A 131 -6.91 9.33 22.46
CA TRP A 131 -8.19 9.08 21.83
C TRP A 131 -8.09 7.88 20.92
N LEU A 132 -9.12 7.06 20.99
CA LEU A 132 -9.35 5.98 20.05
C LEU A 132 -10.64 6.31 19.31
N THR A 133 -10.53 6.53 18.00
CA THR A 133 -11.67 6.93 17.17
C THR A 133 -11.87 5.91 16.06
N VAL A 134 -13.15 5.55 15.85
CA VAL A 134 -13.56 4.72 14.71
C VAL A 134 -14.46 5.55 13.82
N THR A 135 -14.09 5.64 12.55
CA THR A 135 -14.75 6.47 11.54
C THR A 135 -15.25 5.58 10.39
N PRO A 136 -16.55 5.62 10.06
CA PRO A 136 -17.05 4.95 8.87
C PRO A 136 -16.69 5.75 7.61
N ASP A 137 -15.93 5.12 6.73
CA ASP A 137 -15.55 5.65 5.42
C ASP A 137 -16.16 4.81 4.29
N PRO A 138 -16.17 5.28 3.03
CA PRO A 138 -16.68 4.49 1.91
C PRO A 138 -16.00 3.12 1.83
N GLY A 139 -16.80 2.05 1.97
CA GLY A 139 -16.34 0.66 1.90
C GLY A 139 -15.60 0.13 3.12
N VAL A 140 -15.28 0.94 4.12
CA VAL A 140 -14.45 0.54 5.28
C VAL A 140 -14.94 1.17 6.58
N VAL A 141 -14.41 0.64 7.69
CA VAL A 141 -14.39 1.27 9.00
C VAL A 141 -12.93 1.54 9.34
N GLU A 142 -12.57 2.80 9.55
CA GLU A 142 -11.22 3.23 9.89
C GLU A 142 -11.06 3.35 11.40
N VAL A 143 -9.96 2.84 11.92
CA VAL A 143 -9.57 2.97 13.34
C VAL A 143 -8.39 3.94 13.43
N ASN A 144 -8.61 5.08 14.06
CA ASN A 144 -7.51 6.01 14.35
C ASN A 144 -6.88 5.58 15.68
N LEU A 145 -5.74 4.91 15.59
CA LEU A 145 -5.00 4.48 16.78
C LEU A 145 -4.31 5.68 17.45
N PRO A 146 -4.29 5.76 18.78
CA PRO A 146 -3.51 6.77 19.48
C PRO A 146 -2.02 6.61 19.17
N PRO A 147 -1.24 7.71 19.15
CA PRO A 147 0.19 7.62 18.93
C PRO A 147 0.89 6.76 20.00
N SER A 148 1.73 5.85 19.55
CA SER A 148 2.53 4.95 20.38
C SER A 148 3.97 5.47 20.50
N PRO A 149 4.55 5.54 21.71
CA PRO A 149 5.91 6.05 21.92
C PRO A 149 6.99 5.12 21.38
N ASP A 150 6.69 3.85 21.30
CA ASP A 150 7.61 2.80 20.87
C ASP A 150 6.91 1.70 20.06
N LEU A 151 7.71 0.83 19.48
CA LEU A 151 7.22 -0.24 18.61
C LEU A 151 6.51 -1.36 19.40
N GLU A 152 6.90 -1.58 20.66
CA GLU A 152 6.25 -2.59 21.52
C GLU A 152 4.81 -2.17 21.82
N SER A 153 4.58 -0.93 22.24
CA SER A 153 3.24 -0.38 22.46
C SER A 153 2.41 -0.38 21.18
N PHE A 154 3.04 -0.09 20.04
CA PHE A 154 2.39 -0.11 18.73
C PHE A 154 2.00 -1.54 18.32
N LEU A 155 2.83 -2.55 18.62
CA LEU A 155 2.51 -3.96 18.38
C LEU A 155 1.28 -4.39 19.18
N ASP A 156 1.27 -4.10 20.49
CA ASP A 156 0.16 -4.48 21.39
C ASP A 156 -1.16 -3.85 20.91
N LEU A 157 -1.13 -2.56 20.56
CA LEU A 157 -2.30 -1.83 20.08
C LEU A 157 -2.79 -2.32 18.71
N SER A 158 -1.85 -2.61 17.80
CA SER A 158 -2.17 -3.16 16.49
C SER A 158 -2.77 -4.57 16.58
N GLU A 159 -2.19 -5.45 17.40
CA GLU A 159 -2.74 -6.79 17.63
C GLU A 159 -4.15 -6.71 18.22
N ALA A 160 -4.38 -5.82 19.19
CA ALA A 160 -5.71 -5.61 19.76
C ALA A 160 -6.72 -5.14 18.70
N ALA A 161 -6.33 -4.22 17.81
CA ALA A 161 -7.18 -3.72 16.73
C ALA A 161 -7.59 -4.83 15.74
N TYR A 162 -6.65 -5.70 15.35
CA TYR A 162 -6.95 -6.81 14.45
C TYR A 162 -7.83 -7.88 15.10
N ARG A 163 -7.61 -8.22 16.40
CA ARG A 163 -8.47 -9.15 17.14
C ARG A 163 -9.88 -8.58 17.33
N ALA A 164 -9.97 -7.30 17.65
CA ALA A 164 -11.26 -6.61 17.78
C ALA A 164 -12.03 -6.58 16.45
N ALA A 165 -11.34 -6.37 15.33
CA ALA A 165 -11.95 -6.41 14.00
C ALA A 165 -12.50 -7.80 13.67
N ASP A 166 -11.74 -8.86 13.96
CA ASP A 166 -12.21 -10.25 13.78
C ASP A 166 -13.43 -10.54 14.65
N THR A 167 -13.43 -10.12 15.91
CA THR A 167 -14.57 -10.22 16.84
C THR A 167 -15.81 -9.50 16.32
N ALA A 168 -15.64 -8.33 15.69
CA ALA A 168 -16.73 -7.57 15.06
C ALA A 168 -17.14 -8.13 13.67
N GLY A 169 -16.51 -9.22 13.20
CA GLY A 169 -16.75 -9.81 11.88
C GLY A 169 -16.22 -8.97 10.72
N LEU A 170 -15.19 -8.13 10.98
CA LEU A 170 -14.50 -7.30 10.00
C LEU A 170 -13.15 -7.92 9.62
N SER A 171 -12.61 -7.53 8.47
CA SER A 171 -11.37 -8.08 7.92
C SER A 171 -10.51 -6.95 7.31
N PRO A 172 -9.17 -7.05 7.38
CA PRO A 172 -8.28 -6.13 6.66
C PRO A 172 -8.26 -6.36 5.15
N GLU A 173 -8.84 -7.47 4.68
CA GLU A 173 -8.89 -7.85 3.27
C GLU A 173 -10.29 -8.31 2.86
N ARG A 174 -10.56 -8.24 1.56
CA ARG A 174 -11.74 -8.80 0.90
C ARG A 174 -11.33 -9.62 -0.32
N PHE A 175 -12.25 -10.39 -0.85
CA PHE A 175 -12.02 -11.20 -2.04
C PHE A 175 -12.86 -10.68 -3.21
N ARG A 176 -12.29 -10.76 -4.40
CA ARG A 176 -13.01 -10.58 -5.65
C ARG A 176 -13.76 -11.87 -6.01
N PHE A 177 -14.69 -11.78 -6.95
CA PHE A 177 -15.47 -12.93 -7.42
C PHE A 177 -14.60 -14.10 -7.88
N ASN A 178 -13.46 -13.82 -8.50
CA ASN A 178 -12.52 -14.83 -8.99
C ASN A 178 -11.54 -15.36 -7.92
N GLY A 179 -11.71 -14.94 -6.68
CA GLY A 179 -10.89 -15.36 -5.54
C GLY A 179 -9.60 -14.56 -5.34
N GLU A 180 -9.31 -13.58 -6.18
CA GLU A 180 -8.18 -12.68 -5.94
C GLU A 180 -8.42 -11.89 -4.65
N GLY A 181 -7.38 -11.80 -3.81
CA GLY A 181 -7.41 -10.97 -2.63
C GLY A 181 -7.20 -9.50 -3.00
N THR A 182 -7.92 -8.62 -2.34
CA THR A 182 -7.67 -7.19 -2.37
C THR A 182 -7.67 -6.66 -0.94
N ASP A 183 -7.07 -5.50 -0.71
CA ASP A 183 -7.10 -4.86 0.59
C ASP A 183 -8.52 -4.39 0.96
N SER A 184 -8.65 -3.73 2.10
CA SER A 184 -9.93 -3.17 2.56
C SER A 184 -10.48 -2.08 1.62
N GLY A 185 -9.63 -1.48 0.80
CA GLY A 185 -9.98 -0.38 -0.14
C GLY A 185 -9.49 0.99 0.32
N GLY A 186 -8.68 1.05 1.36
CA GLY A 186 -8.05 2.25 1.89
C GLY A 186 -7.35 1.96 3.21
N GLY A 187 -6.61 2.93 3.76
CA GLY A 187 -5.93 2.81 5.04
C GLY A 187 -4.60 2.07 5.00
N GLY A 188 -4.14 1.64 6.17
CA GLY A 188 -2.80 1.09 6.33
C GLY A 188 -1.71 2.16 6.41
N GLN A 189 -2.11 3.43 6.44
CA GLN A 189 -1.20 4.57 6.54
C GLN A 189 -0.47 4.55 7.89
N ILE A 190 0.80 4.94 7.85
CA ILE A 190 1.64 5.08 9.02
C ILE A 190 1.99 6.56 9.20
N THR A 191 1.81 7.06 10.39
CA THR A 191 2.16 8.44 10.76
C THR A 191 3.33 8.41 11.72
N LEU A 192 4.34 9.25 11.47
CA LEU A 192 5.47 9.45 12.37
C LEU A 192 5.52 10.88 12.87
N GLY A 193 5.92 11.06 14.12
CA GLY A 193 6.08 12.35 14.77
C GLY A 193 6.78 12.27 16.10
N GLY A 194 6.57 13.27 16.94
CA GLY A 194 7.09 13.33 18.31
C GLY A 194 5.97 13.28 19.36
N PRO A 195 6.33 13.30 20.65
CA PRO A 195 5.36 13.33 21.76
C PRO A 195 4.53 14.62 21.78
N THR A 196 5.06 15.69 21.25
CA THR A 196 4.38 16.97 21.07
C THR A 196 4.76 17.57 19.71
N PRO A 197 4.00 18.53 19.18
CA PRO A 197 4.39 19.21 17.95
C PRO A 197 5.80 19.81 18.00
N GLN A 198 6.16 20.44 19.12
CA GLN A 198 7.47 21.08 19.30
C GLN A 198 8.62 20.06 19.37
N ALA A 199 8.35 18.86 19.85
CA ALA A 199 9.30 17.75 19.91
C ALA A 199 9.26 16.87 18.65
N SER A 200 8.51 17.26 17.62
CA SER A 200 8.51 16.53 16.35
C SER A 200 9.93 16.46 15.77
N PRO A 201 10.42 15.28 15.40
CA PRO A 201 11.74 15.13 14.80
C PRO A 201 11.87 15.93 13.48
N PHE A 202 10.77 16.17 12.78
CA PHE A 202 10.74 16.97 11.55
C PHE A 202 10.89 18.47 11.80
N PHE A 203 10.67 18.95 13.01
CA PHE A 203 10.90 20.35 13.40
C PHE A 203 12.23 20.52 14.14
N VAL A 204 12.57 19.58 15.02
CA VAL A 204 13.86 19.58 15.72
C VAL A 204 15.02 19.42 14.72
N GLN A 205 14.78 18.69 13.65
CA GLN A 205 15.73 18.41 12.57
C GLN A 205 15.06 18.66 11.21
N PRO A 206 14.92 19.91 10.78
CA PRO A 206 14.15 20.27 9.58
C PRO A 206 14.66 19.63 8.28
N TRP A 207 15.93 19.22 8.22
CA TRP A 207 16.49 18.47 7.09
C TRP A 207 15.97 17.03 6.96
N LEU A 208 15.34 16.49 8.02
CA LEU A 208 14.87 15.10 8.03
C LEU A 208 13.81 14.86 6.96
N LEU A 209 12.81 15.71 6.84
CA LEU A 209 11.74 15.51 5.84
C LEU A 209 12.26 15.60 4.40
N PRO A 210 13.09 16.60 4.01
CA PRO A 210 13.79 16.59 2.71
C PRO A 210 14.57 15.30 2.44
N ALA A 211 15.33 14.82 3.44
CA ALA A 211 16.09 13.58 3.29
C ALA A 211 15.18 12.34 3.14
N VAL A 212 14.08 12.26 3.88
CA VAL A 212 13.07 11.20 3.75
C VAL A 212 12.46 11.20 2.35
N LEU A 213 12.04 12.34 1.82
CA LEU A 213 11.47 12.45 0.47
C LEU A 213 12.46 12.00 -0.61
N ARG A 214 13.73 12.39 -0.49
CA ARG A 214 14.78 11.92 -1.41
C ARG A 214 15.00 10.41 -1.28
N TYR A 215 15.01 9.89 -0.06
CA TYR A 215 15.23 8.46 0.19
C TYR A 215 14.10 7.61 -0.40
N LEU A 216 12.84 7.98 -0.16
CA LEU A 216 11.67 7.32 -0.74
C LEU A 216 11.71 7.35 -2.28
N GLN A 217 11.98 8.52 -2.85
CA GLN A 217 12.01 8.67 -4.30
C GLN A 217 13.12 7.83 -4.95
N ARG A 218 14.24 7.62 -4.28
CA ARG A 218 15.36 6.81 -4.77
C ARG A 218 15.16 5.31 -4.59
N HIS A 219 14.22 4.89 -3.74
CA HIS A 219 13.90 3.50 -3.44
C HIS A 219 12.43 3.19 -3.77
N PRO A 220 12.09 2.88 -5.05
CA PRO A 220 10.72 2.61 -5.47
C PRO A 220 10.03 1.50 -4.70
N SER A 221 10.78 0.55 -4.11
CA SER A 221 10.21 -0.49 -3.26
C SER A 221 9.45 0.05 -2.06
N LEU A 222 9.85 1.19 -1.51
CA LEU A 222 9.20 1.81 -0.34
C LEU A 222 7.81 2.33 -0.66
N SER A 223 7.55 2.68 -1.92
CA SER A 223 6.23 3.08 -2.40
C SER A 223 5.44 1.91 -3.01
N TYR A 224 6.12 0.98 -3.68
CA TYR A 224 5.46 -0.01 -4.54
C TYR A 224 5.35 -1.41 -3.93
N ALA A 225 6.31 -1.85 -3.08
CA ALA A 225 6.23 -3.19 -2.48
C ALA A 225 5.07 -3.35 -1.50
N PHE A 226 4.56 -2.23 -0.96
CA PHE A 226 3.47 -2.19 -0.01
C PHE A 226 2.20 -1.56 -0.57
N ALA A 227 2.21 -1.14 -1.83
CA ALA A 227 1.05 -0.54 -2.50
C ALA A 227 -0.08 -1.55 -2.72
N GLY A 228 -1.26 -1.04 -3.07
CA GLY A 228 -2.39 -1.83 -3.52
C GLY A 228 -2.15 -2.49 -4.89
N GLU A 229 -3.22 -2.83 -5.58
CA GLU A 229 -3.15 -3.54 -6.87
C GLU A 229 -2.66 -2.68 -8.03
N CYS A 230 -2.79 -1.37 -7.90
CA CYS A 230 -2.30 -0.43 -8.89
C CYS A 230 -1.40 0.61 -8.24
N VAL A 231 -0.50 1.12 -9.05
CA VAL A 231 0.41 2.22 -8.74
C VAL A 231 0.22 3.30 -9.81
N GLY A 232 0.90 4.41 -9.68
CA GLY A 232 0.77 5.52 -10.62
C GLY A 232 -0.30 6.52 -10.22
N SER A 233 -0.64 7.40 -11.14
CA SER A 233 -1.59 8.51 -10.94
C SER A 233 -3.01 8.06 -10.54
N ALA A 234 -3.38 6.81 -10.83
CA ALA A 234 -4.67 6.23 -10.45
C ALA A 234 -4.69 5.68 -9.02
N SER A 235 -3.54 5.51 -8.36
CA SER A 235 -3.42 4.98 -6.99
C SER A 235 -3.83 6.00 -5.93
N GLN A 236 -3.90 5.54 -4.68
CA GLN A 236 -4.15 6.42 -3.53
C GLN A 236 -2.93 7.25 -3.12
N GLY A 237 -1.72 6.74 -3.37
CA GLY A 237 -0.47 7.38 -2.96
C GLY A 237 0.52 7.46 -4.11
N PRO A 238 0.20 8.20 -5.20
CA PRO A 238 1.14 8.36 -6.30
C PRO A 238 2.43 9.03 -5.82
N ARG A 239 3.54 8.60 -6.38
CA ARG A 239 4.85 9.20 -6.14
C ARG A 239 4.94 10.58 -6.81
N PRO A 240 5.81 11.48 -6.33
CA PRO A 240 5.99 12.79 -6.97
C PRO A 240 6.44 12.70 -8.43
N ASP A 241 7.25 11.68 -8.77
CA ASP A 241 7.76 11.43 -10.12
C ASP A 241 6.73 10.77 -11.08
N GLU A 242 5.55 10.43 -10.58
CA GLU A 242 4.38 9.98 -11.37
C GLU A 242 3.41 11.13 -11.69
N GLY A 243 3.69 12.30 -11.16
CA GLY A 243 2.88 13.50 -11.34
C GLY A 243 3.33 14.36 -12.53
N VAL A 244 3.02 15.63 -12.45
CA VAL A 244 3.39 16.65 -13.44
C VAL A 244 4.89 16.93 -13.34
N ARG A 245 5.60 16.87 -14.48
CA ARG A 245 7.05 17.01 -14.53
C ARG A 245 7.55 18.31 -13.89
N GLU A 246 6.91 19.43 -14.19
CA GLU A 246 7.28 20.74 -13.68
C GLU A 246 7.18 20.78 -12.15
N ARG A 247 6.19 20.12 -11.56
CA ARG A 247 6.07 20.01 -10.12
C ARG A 247 7.18 19.17 -9.50
N PHE A 248 7.61 18.12 -10.18
CA PHE A 248 8.74 17.30 -9.74
C PHE A 248 10.07 18.06 -9.78
N GLU A 249 10.27 18.90 -10.79
CA GLU A 249 11.42 19.81 -10.89
C GLU A 249 11.41 20.85 -9.76
N GLU A 250 10.25 21.46 -9.48
CA GLU A 250 10.11 22.40 -8.35
C GLU A 250 10.31 21.73 -6.99
N LEU A 251 9.91 20.45 -6.85
CA LEU A 251 10.22 19.68 -5.65
C LEU A 251 11.74 19.54 -5.47
N ALA A 252 12.48 19.22 -6.52
CA ALA A 252 13.94 19.12 -6.46
C ALA A 252 14.56 20.44 -6.00
N VAL A 253 14.12 21.56 -6.58
CA VAL A 253 14.59 22.92 -6.21
C VAL A 253 14.25 23.23 -4.74
N SER A 254 13.03 22.92 -4.31
CA SER A 254 12.60 23.17 -2.92
C SER A 254 13.42 22.37 -1.92
N LEU A 255 13.68 21.08 -2.21
CA LEU A 255 14.52 20.22 -1.37
C LEU A 255 15.96 20.78 -1.26
N ASP A 256 16.56 21.19 -2.38
CA ASP A 256 17.90 21.81 -2.38
C ASP A 256 17.95 23.09 -1.53
N ARG A 257 16.91 23.92 -1.60
CA ARG A 257 16.82 25.16 -0.82
C ARG A 257 16.64 24.90 0.67
N LEU A 258 15.78 23.95 1.04
CA LEU A 258 15.58 23.55 2.44
C LEU A 258 16.87 22.96 3.04
N GLU A 259 17.57 22.10 2.30
CA GLU A 259 18.85 21.53 2.75
C GLU A 259 19.92 22.62 2.95
N ALA A 260 20.03 23.59 2.02
CA ALA A 260 20.97 24.70 2.12
C ALA A 260 20.73 25.59 3.35
N ARG A 261 19.49 25.72 3.80
CA ARG A 261 19.13 26.48 5.01
C ARG A 261 19.34 25.69 6.30
N GLY A 262 19.31 24.38 6.23
CA GLY A 262 19.58 23.47 7.34
C GLY A 262 18.71 23.76 8.57
N ARG A 263 19.33 24.02 9.73
CA ARG A 263 18.62 24.26 11.01
C ARG A 263 17.82 25.57 11.06
N ALA A 264 18.01 26.48 10.10
CA ALA A 264 17.31 27.77 10.08
C ALA A 264 15.91 27.67 9.44
N VAL A 265 15.51 26.50 8.95
CA VAL A 265 14.17 26.26 8.38
C VAL A 265 13.14 26.24 9.50
N THR A 266 12.10 27.06 9.36
CA THR A 266 10.96 27.08 10.29
C THR A 266 9.91 26.03 9.89
N PRO A 267 9.01 25.62 10.81
CA PRO A 267 7.89 24.73 10.47
C PRO A 267 7.01 25.27 9.33
N GLU A 268 6.73 26.58 9.32
CA GLU A 268 5.96 27.24 8.27
C GLU A 268 6.65 27.15 6.92
N GLU A 269 7.97 27.39 6.91
CA GLU A 269 8.78 27.34 5.69
C GLU A 269 8.88 25.91 5.16
N LEU A 270 9.09 24.93 6.04
CA LEU A 270 9.14 23.51 5.67
C LEU A 270 7.82 23.07 5.02
N TRP A 271 6.70 23.36 5.67
CA TRP A 271 5.38 23.02 5.15
C TRP A 271 5.03 23.80 3.89
N GLY A 272 5.23 25.12 3.89
CA GLY A 272 4.90 25.99 2.75
C GLY A 272 5.69 25.66 1.48
N SER A 273 6.93 25.17 1.63
CA SER A 273 7.78 24.75 0.51
C SER A 273 7.42 23.39 -0.06
N LEU A 274 6.81 22.50 0.72
CA LEU A 274 6.57 21.11 0.33
C LEU A 274 5.10 20.79 0.07
N ALA A 275 4.18 21.33 0.85
CA ALA A 275 2.75 20.99 0.75
C ALA A 275 2.14 21.18 -0.65
N PRO A 276 2.44 22.25 -1.40
CA PRO A 276 1.92 22.43 -2.76
C PRO A 276 2.48 21.43 -3.77
N LEU A 277 3.60 20.77 -3.45
CA LEU A 277 4.31 19.86 -4.33
C LEU A 277 4.02 18.39 -4.03
N LEU A 278 3.54 18.09 -2.81
CA LEU A 278 3.14 16.76 -2.36
C LEU A 278 1.61 16.58 -2.50
N VAL A 279 1.14 16.65 -3.72
CA VAL A 279 -0.26 16.51 -4.11
C VAL A 279 -0.37 15.76 -5.43
N ASP A 280 -1.53 15.16 -5.72
CA ASP A 280 -1.77 14.56 -7.04
C ASP A 280 -1.95 15.61 -8.15
N ALA A 281 -2.24 15.17 -9.37
CA ALA A 281 -2.43 16.06 -10.52
C ALA A 281 -3.63 17.03 -10.33
N SER A 282 -4.59 16.69 -9.49
CA SER A 282 -5.75 17.53 -9.16
C SER A 282 -5.50 18.52 -8.01
N GLY A 283 -4.33 18.45 -7.36
CA GLY A 283 -4.00 19.25 -6.18
C GLY A 283 -4.48 18.64 -4.86
N ASN A 284 -4.82 17.36 -4.84
CA ASN A 284 -5.31 16.67 -3.65
C ASN A 284 -4.15 16.11 -2.83
N ALA A 285 -3.93 16.65 -1.62
CA ALA A 285 -2.88 16.19 -0.68
C ALA A 285 -3.17 14.80 -0.09
N HIS A 286 -4.43 14.36 -0.06
CA HIS A 286 -4.77 13.00 0.38
C HIS A 286 -4.41 11.93 -0.64
N ARG A 287 -3.90 12.31 -1.81
CA ARG A 287 -3.44 11.44 -2.89
C ARG A 287 -1.99 11.73 -3.24
N ALA A 288 -1.13 11.55 -2.27
CA ALA A 288 0.31 11.61 -2.41
C ALA A 288 0.94 10.52 -1.53
N GLU A 289 2.11 10.03 -1.89
CA GLU A 289 2.81 9.00 -1.09
C GLU A 289 3.19 9.50 0.30
N VAL A 290 3.42 10.80 0.45
CA VAL A 290 3.69 11.47 1.72
C VAL A 290 2.72 12.63 1.89
N ASN A 291 1.97 12.63 2.97
CA ASN A 291 1.07 13.72 3.32
C ASN A 291 1.64 14.53 4.48
N VAL A 292 1.69 15.84 4.31
CA VAL A 292 2.22 16.81 5.28
C VAL A 292 1.13 17.73 5.84
N GLU A 293 -0.15 17.42 5.64
CA GLU A 293 -1.26 18.25 6.08
C GLU A 293 -1.30 18.42 7.60
N LYS A 294 -0.91 17.38 8.35
CA LYS A 294 -0.82 17.39 9.81
C LYS A 294 0.52 17.91 10.34
N LEU A 295 1.44 18.29 9.45
CA LEU A 295 2.77 18.80 9.82
C LEU A 295 2.65 20.23 10.35
N TRP A 296 2.26 21.17 9.50
CA TRP A 296 2.09 22.60 9.84
C TRP A 296 1.07 23.27 8.92
N ASN A 297 -0.18 22.91 9.01
CA ASN A 297 -1.25 23.53 8.22
C ASN A 297 -2.10 24.48 9.09
N PRO A 298 -1.84 25.78 9.06
CA PRO A 298 -2.59 26.75 9.91
C PRO A 298 -4.09 26.82 9.54
N GLY A 299 -4.46 26.43 8.33
CA GLY A 299 -5.86 26.39 7.88
C GLY A 299 -6.71 25.35 8.63
N LEU A 300 -6.09 24.35 9.23
CA LEU A 300 -6.74 23.30 10.04
C LEU A 300 -6.64 23.55 11.55
N GLY A 301 -6.11 24.71 11.97
CA GLY A 301 -5.88 25.02 13.38
C GLY A 301 -4.90 24.04 14.05
N PRO A 302 -5.05 23.79 15.37
CA PRO A 302 -4.10 22.95 16.13
C PRO A 302 -3.91 21.55 15.53
N ARG A 303 -4.92 20.97 14.87
CA ARG A 303 -4.84 19.65 14.23
C ARG A 303 -3.90 19.62 13.03
N GLY A 304 -3.82 20.73 12.30
CA GLY A 304 -2.89 20.85 11.18
C GLY A 304 -1.45 21.13 11.59
N MET A 305 -1.21 21.52 12.85
CA MET A 305 0.10 21.88 13.39
C MET A 305 0.59 20.82 14.40
N ALA A 306 0.40 19.56 14.07
CA ALA A 306 0.72 18.45 14.98
C ALA A 306 2.16 17.91 14.82
N GLY A 307 2.94 18.41 13.86
CA GLY A 307 4.30 17.95 13.61
C GLY A 307 4.36 16.51 13.09
N LEU A 308 3.33 16.06 12.39
CA LEU A 308 3.19 14.68 11.92
C LEU A 308 3.38 14.58 10.41
N VAL A 309 4.06 13.52 9.98
CA VAL A 309 4.19 13.13 8.56
C VAL A 309 3.53 11.78 8.38
N GLU A 310 2.67 11.65 7.35
CA GLU A 310 1.91 10.46 7.06
C GLU A 310 2.38 9.83 5.75
N PHE A 311 2.70 8.52 5.80
CA PHE A 311 3.09 7.71 4.66
C PHE A 311 1.86 6.97 4.12
N ARG A 312 1.49 7.23 2.86
CA ARG A 312 0.20 6.84 2.28
C ARG A 312 0.26 5.85 1.12
N SER A 313 1.44 5.56 0.59
CA SER A 313 1.62 4.54 -0.46
C SER A 313 1.52 3.10 0.06
N LEU A 314 0.78 2.91 1.14
CA LEU A 314 0.63 1.64 1.85
C LEU A 314 -0.81 1.16 1.70
N ARG A 315 -0.98 -0.12 1.34
CA ARG A 315 -2.27 -0.80 1.46
C ARG A 315 -2.43 -1.33 2.88
N MET A 316 -3.66 -1.62 3.27
CA MET A 316 -3.92 -2.25 4.55
C MET A 316 -3.22 -3.61 4.65
N PRO A 317 -2.28 -3.82 5.59
CA PRO A 317 -1.63 -5.11 5.77
C PRO A 317 -2.60 -6.19 6.25
N ARG A 318 -2.42 -7.43 5.79
CA ARG A 318 -3.28 -8.55 6.19
C ARG A 318 -3.14 -8.93 7.67
N THR A 319 -2.00 -8.62 8.26
CA THR A 319 -1.68 -8.96 9.66
C THR A 319 -1.12 -7.75 10.40
N SER A 320 -1.37 -7.68 11.71
CA SER A 320 -0.77 -6.69 12.61
C SER A 320 0.76 -6.76 12.59
N ARG A 321 1.33 -7.96 12.49
CA ARG A 321 2.80 -8.16 12.43
C ARG A 321 3.41 -7.47 11.21
N ARG A 322 2.77 -7.58 10.05
CA ARG A 322 3.22 -6.88 8.84
C ARG A 322 3.08 -5.36 8.98
N LEU A 323 2.01 -4.86 9.60
CA LEU A 323 1.85 -3.43 9.89
C LEU A 323 2.98 -2.92 10.77
N VAL A 324 3.32 -3.66 11.84
CA VAL A 324 4.43 -3.35 12.76
C VAL A 324 5.78 -3.39 12.04
N ALA A 325 6.01 -4.36 11.18
CA ALA A 325 7.25 -4.45 10.40
C ALA A 325 7.42 -3.25 9.44
N ILE A 326 6.34 -2.82 8.78
CA ILE A 326 6.36 -1.61 7.94
C ILE A 326 6.64 -0.37 8.80
N ALA A 327 5.99 -0.24 9.97
CA ALA A 327 6.25 0.86 10.89
C ALA A 327 7.72 0.88 11.37
N ALA A 328 8.28 -0.29 11.70
CA ALA A 328 9.69 -0.44 12.06
C ALA A 328 10.62 -0.01 10.92
N LEU A 329 10.30 -0.38 9.68
CA LEU A 329 11.07 0.03 8.49
C LEU A 329 11.12 1.55 8.36
N PHE A 330 9.96 2.23 8.39
CA PHE A 330 9.91 3.70 8.26
C PHE A 330 10.56 4.41 9.46
N ARG A 331 10.45 3.87 10.68
CA ARG A 331 11.18 4.37 11.84
C ARG A 331 12.70 4.23 11.67
N SER A 332 13.18 3.08 11.20
CA SER A 332 14.60 2.86 10.94
C SER A 332 15.13 3.79 9.85
N ILE A 333 14.37 4.03 8.78
CA ILE A 333 14.72 5.00 7.74
C ILE A 333 14.87 6.40 8.34
N CYS A 334 13.89 6.87 9.12
CA CYS A 334 14.00 8.16 9.79
C CYS A 334 15.19 8.21 10.74
N ALA A 335 15.43 7.16 11.54
CA ALA A 335 16.55 7.07 12.46
C ALA A 335 17.91 7.12 11.75
N ARG A 336 18.03 6.43 10.63
CA ARG A 336 19.20 6.47 9.74
C ARG A 336 19.44 7.89 9.24
N LEU A 337 18.38 8.58 8.79
CA LEU A 337 18.47 9.93 8.21
C LEU A 337 18.68 11.02 9.27
N VAL A 338 18.24 10.80 10.51
CA VAL A 338 18.60 11.67 11.65
C VAL A 338 20.10 11.66 11.89
N THR A 339 20.74 10.49 11.81
CA THR A 339 22.17 10.36 12.10
C THR A 339 23.06 10.61 10.89
N SER A 340 22.58 10.32 9.69
CA SER A 340 23.31 10.49 8.42
C SER A 340 22.35 10.98 7.33
N PRO A 341 22.07 12.29 7.27
CA PRO A 341 21.04 12.85 6.38
C PRO A 341 21.42 12.84 4.90
N THR A 342 22.66 12.52 4.56
CA THR A 342 23.12 12.58 3.17
C THR A 342 22.40 11.52 2.34
N VAL A 343 21.60 12.00 1.39
CA VAL A 343 20.94 11.23 0.34
C VAL A 343 21.25 11.93 -0.98
N GLY A 344 21.49 11.18 -2.04
CA GLY A 344 21.75 11.79 -3.36
C GLY A 344 20.53 12.59 -3.87
N PRO A 345 20.68 13.34 -4.97
CA PRO A 345 19.58 14.10 -5.58
C PRO A 345 18.43 13.18 -5.99
N LEU A 346 17.26 13.76 -6.27
CA LEU A 346 16.15 13.04 -6.87
C LEU A 346 16.62 12.36 -8.17
N ARG A 347 16.09 11.18 -8.45
CA ARG A 347 16.47 10.36 -9.60
C ARG A 347 15.36 10.37 -10.64
N GLU A 348 15.69 10.68 -11.87
CA GLU A 348 14.76 10.48 -12.99
C GLU A 348 14.77 9.02 -13.41
N TRP A 349 13.71 8.30 -13.07
CA TRP A 349 13.56 6.89 -13.43
C TRP A 349 13.09 6.70 -14.87
N GLY A 350 12.37 7.68 -15.42
CA GLY A 350 11.81 7.59 -16.76
C GLY A 350 10.91 6.37 -16.93
N THR A 351 11.05 5.69 -18.08
CA THR A 351 10.25 4.48 -18.38
C THR A 351 10.54 3.31 -17.44
N ALA A 352 11.73 3.24 -16.82
CA ALA A 352 12.09 2.20 -15.87
C ALA A 352 11.12 2.14 -14.69
N LEU A 353 10.54 3.28 -14.28
CA LEU A 353 9.55 3.33 -13.21
C LEU A 353 8.34 2.44 -13.52
N HIS A 354 7.86 2.48 -14.77
CA HIS A 354 6.68 1.75 -15.22
C HIS A 354 6.97 0.35 -15.73
N GLU A 355 8.23 0.02 -16.02
CA GLU A 355 8.62 -1.28 -16.54
C GLU A 355 9.34 -2.12 -15.47
N GLN A 356 10.54 -1.74 -15.08
CA GLN A 356 11.36 -2.47 -14.13
C GLN A 356 10.71 -2.52 -12.74
N TRP A 357 10.28 -1.36 -12.22
CA TRP A 357 9.75 -1.25 -10.86
C TRP A 357 8.30 -1.73 -10.70
N ALA A 358 7.66 -2.14 -11.78
CA ALA A 358 6.41 -2.89 -11.71
C ALA A 358 6.62 -4.36 -11.29
N LEU A 359 7.84 -4.88 -11.43
CA LEU A 359 8.14 -6.30 -11.23
C LEU A 359 8.57 -6.62 -9.80
N PRO A 360 7.93 -7.61 -9.16
CA PRO A 360 8.22 -8.05 -7.81
C PRO A 360 9.70 -8.33 -7.53
N PHE A 361 10.42 -8.89 -8.49
CA PHE A 361 11.84 -9.19 -8.35
C PHE A 361 12.69 -7.94 -8.04
N PHE A 362 12.52 -6.88 -8.82
CA PHE A 362 13.31 -5.66 -8.62
C PHE A 362 12.92 -4.91 -7.35
N LEU A 363 11.63 -4.93 -6.99
CA LEU A 363 11.17 -4.37 -5.72
C LEU A 363 11.77 -5.11 -4.54
N GLU A 364 11.91 -6.43 -4.64
CA GLU A 364 12.56 -7.23 -3.60
C GLU A 364 14.05 -6.90 -3.48
N GLN A 365 14.76 -6.77 -4.61
CA GLN A 365 16.17 -6.39 -4.59
C GLN A 365 16.39 -5.00 -3.98
N ASP A 366 15.58 -4.01 -4.36
CA ASP A 366 15.68 -2.66 -3.80
C ASP A 366 15.35 -2.64 -2.30
N LEU A 367 14.32 -3.38 -1.87
CA LEU A 367 14.00 -3.49 -0.44
C LEU A 367 15.14 -4.16 0.36
N ARG A 368 15.81 -5.16 -0.20
CA ARG A 368 17.01 -5.74 0.41
C ARG A 368 18.14 -4.71 0.52
N ALA A 369 18.36 -3.91 -0.52
CA ALA A 369 19.35 -2.83 -0.49
C ALA A 369 19.01 -1.76 0.57
N VAL A 370 17.73 -1.46 0.77
CA VAL A 370 17.28 -0.60 1.89
C VAL A 370 17.63 -1.23 3.23
N LEU A 371 17.33 -2.51 3.44
CA LEU A 371 17.64 -3.20 4.71
C LEU A 371 19.15 -3.26 4.97
N ASP A 372 19.95 -3.48 3.93
CA ASP A 372 21.43 -3.46 4.02
C ASP A 372 21.94 -2.06 4.38
N ASP A 373 21.38 -0.99 3.78
CA ASP A 373 21.72 0.40 4.14
C ASP A 373 21.37 0.70 5.61
N LEU A 374 20.21 0.25 6.08
CA LEU A 374 19.82 0.40 7.49
C LEU A 374 20.77 -0.34 8.43
N ALA A 375 21.17 -1.56 8.08
CA ALA A 375 22.11 -2.35 8.86
C ALA A 375 23.50 -1.68 8.89
N LEU A 376 23.98 -1.20 7.75
CA LEU A 376 25.25 -0.46 7.66
C LEU A 376 25.28 0.78 8.55
N HIS A 377 24.14 1.47 8.70
CA HIS A 377 23.99 2.63 9.57
C HIS A 377 23.58 2.27 11.01
N GLY A 378 23.56 0.96 11.35
CA GLY A 378 23.36 0.43 12.69
C GLY A 378 21.93 0.57 13.22
N VAL A 379 20.95 0.59 12.33
CA VAL A 379 19.51 0.54 12.66
C VAL A 379 18.83 -0.63 11.92
N PRO A 380 19.38 -1.85 12.05
CA PRO A 380 18.87 -3.03 11.32
C PRO A 380 17.46 -3.40 11.80
N LEU A 381 16.71 -4.06 10.92
CA LEU A 381 15.56 -4.85 11.30
C LEU A 381 16.01 -6.30 11.54
N GLY A 382 15.44 -6.93 12.56
CA GLY A 382 15.66 -8.34 12.83
C GLY A 382 15.05 -9.25 11.74
N PRO A 383 15.42 -10.54 11.72
CA PRO A 383 14.97 -11.48 10.69
C PRO A 383 13.44 -11.67 10.65
N GLU A 384 12.75 -11.70 11.81
CA GLU A 384 11.29 -11.84 11.87
C GLU A 384 10.58 -10.60 11.31
N LEU A 385 10.99 -9.39 11.71
CA LEU A 385 10.48 -8.14 11.14
C LEU A 385 10.75 -8.07 9.64
N SER A 386 11.96 -8.43 9.21
CA SER A 386 12.34 -8.44 7.80
C SER A 386 11.50 -9.44 7.00
N ALA A 387 11.26 -10.64 7.53
CA ALA A 387 10.44 -11.67 6.87
C ALA A 387 9.02 -11.18 6.58
N GLN A 388 8.40 -10.41 7.50
CA GLN A 388 7.07 -9.83 7.29
C GLN A 388 7.03 -8.86 6.10
N LEU A 389 8.13 -8.18 5.79
CA LEU A 389 8.19 -7.25 4.65
C LEU A 389 8.19 -8.00 3.30
N PHE A 390 8.73 -9.21 3.26
CA PHE A 390 8.82 -10.05 2.06
C PHE A 390 7.66 -11.05 1.90
N GLU A 391 6.68 -11.02 2.79
CA GLU A 391 5.49 -11.87 2.66
C GLU A 391 4.78 -11.63 1.33
N ARG A 392 4.54 -12.70 0.57
CA ARG A 392 3.91 -12.67 -0.76
C ARG A 392 2.94 -13.82 -0.95
N ASP A 393 1.97 -13.60 -1.82
CA ASP A 393 1.13 -14.68 -2.31
C ASP A 393 1.95 -15.68 -3.15
N PRO A 394 1.59 -16.97 -3.15
CA PRO A 394 2.25 -17.97 -4.00
C PRO A 394 2.10 -17.60 -5.49
N PRO A 395 2.99 -18.11 -6.37
CA PRO A 395 2.88 -17.88 -7.81
C PRO A 395 1.53 -18.40 -8.34
N LEU A 396 1.04 -17.78 -9.40
CA LEU A 396 -0.13 -18.26 -10.14
C LEU A 396 0.16 -19.59 -10.83
N TYR A 397 1.38 -19.72 -11.34
CA TYR A 397 1.87 -20.93 -11.99
C TYR A 397 3.32 -21.20 -11.54
N ALA A 398 3.63 -22.48 -11.33
CA ALA A 398 4.99 -22.96 -11.12
C ALA A 398 5.20 -24.27 -11.92
N GLY A 399 6.13 -24.23 -12.88
CA GLY A 399 6.53 -25.37 -13.68
C GLY A 399 7.97 -25.78 -13.33
N GLN A 400 8.20 -27.08 -13.17
CA GLN A 400 9.53 -27.63 -12.88
C GLN A 400 10.01 -28.54 -14.01
N ALA A 401 11.28 -28.42 -14.34
CA ALA A 401 12.01 -29.31 -15.21
C ALA A 401 13.42 -29.56 -14.64
N PRO A 402 14.16 -30.59 -15.05
CA PRO A 402 15.49 -30.84 -14.54
C PRO A 402 16.43 -29.62 -14.71
N GLY A 403 16.86 -29.05 -13.58
CA GLY A 403 17.71 -27.85 -13.53
C GLY A 403 17.00 -26.52 -13.86
N ALA A 404 15.67 -26.52 -13.96
CA ALA A 404 14.91 -25.31 -14.30
C ALA A 404 13.61 -25.18 -13.51
N LEU A 405 13.31 -23.96 -13.06
CA LEU A 405 12.06 -23.57 -12.39
C LEU A 405 11.47 -22.36 -13.11
N LEU A 406 10.26 -22.49 -13.61
CA LEU A 406 9.48 -21.40 -14.19
C LEU A 406 8.36 -20.98 -13.23
N GLU A 407 8.34 -19.72 -12.85
CA GLU A 407 7.27 -19.14 -12.03
C GLU A 407 6.60 -17.98 -12.77
N VAL A 408 5.28 -17.87 -12.61
CA VAL A 408 4.50 -16.73 -13.10
C VAL A 408 3.77 -16.11 -11.92
N ARG A 409 3.97 -14.81 -11.70
CA ARG A 409 3.43 -14.05 -10.58
C ARG A 409 2.67 -12.82 -11.05
N PRO A 410 1.64 -12.37 -10.30
CA PRO A 410 1.11 -11.03 -10.52
C PRO A 410 2.21 -9.98 -10.31
N ALA A 411 2.20 -8.95 -11.15
CA ALA A 411 3.03 -7.77 -11.03
C ALA A 411 2.15 -6.52 -10.89
N LEU A 412 2.74 -5.40 -10.49
CA LEU A 412 2.03 -4.14 -10.37
C LEU A 412 1.62 -3.60 -11.74
N GLU A 413 0.48 -2.94 -11.79
CA GLU A 413 -0.01 -2.34 -13.02
C GLU A 413 -0.35 -0.87 -12.82
N PHE A 414 -0.06 -0.08 -13.85
CA PHE A 414 -0.36 1.35 -13.92
C PHE A 414 -1.65 1.52 -14.72
N TRP A 415 -2.76 1.60 -13.99
CA TRP A 415 -4.06 1.74 -14.64
C TRP A 415 -4.29 3.16 -15.14
N PRO A 416 -4.86 3.35 -16.32
CA PRO A 416 -5.13 4.67 -16.84
C PRO A 416 -6.22 5.37 -16.03
N LEU A 417 -5.92 6.59 -15.60
CA LEU A 417 -6.90 7.51 -15.05
C LEU A 417 -7.61 8.19 -16.25
N LEU A 418 -8.87 7.82 -16.49
CA LEU A 418 -9.65 8.31 -17.63
C LEU A 418 -10.40 9.60 -17.31
N GLY A 419 -10.60 9.91 -16.05
CA GLY A 419 -11.23 11.13 -15.57
C GLY A 419 -11.10 11.27 -14.07
N ASP A 420 -10.96 12.50 -13.61
CA ASP A 420 -10.95 12.85 -12.20
C ASP A 420 -11.83 14.09 -12.00
N VAL A 421 -12.92 13.92 -11.28
CA VAL A 421 -13.80 15.04 -10.92
C VAL A 421 -13.41 15.50 -9.52
N ALA A 422 -12.51 16.45 -9.46
CA ALA A 422 -12.13 17.14 -8.23
C ALA A 422 -13.18 18.19 -7.87
N SER A 423 -14.38 17.76 -7.48
CA SER A 423 -15.35 18.66 -6.87
C SER A 423 -15.31 18.48 -5.36
N GLN A 424 -15.02 19.56 -4.64
CA GLN A 424 -15.11 19.56 -3.18
C GLN A 424 -16.55 19.41 -2.67
N GLU A 425 -17.53 19.60 -3.53
CA GLU A 425 -18.95 19.57 -3.20
C GLU A 425 -19.62 18.24 -3.52
N THR A 426 -19.01 17.41 -4.35
CA THR A 426 -19.52 16.09 -4.72
C THR A 426 -18.47 15.03 -4.50
N LEU A 427 -18.90 13.79 -4.27
CA LEU A 427 -18.03 12.62 -4.21
C LEU A 427 -17.05 12.67 -5.37
N THR A 428 -15.75 12.73 -5.05
CA THR A 428 -14.69 12.68 -6.05
C THR A 428 -14.75 11.31 -6.75
N ALA A 429 -15.29 11.29 -7.96
CA ALA A 429 -15.35 10.08 -8.76
C ALA A 429 -14.09 10.04 -9.64
N ARG A 430 -13.25 9.05 -9.42
CA ARG A 430 -12.18 8.69 -10.35
C ARG A 430 -12.70 7.63 -11.32
N LEU A 431 -12.57 7.91 -12.59
CA LEU A 431 -12.79 6.90 -13.63
C LEU A 431 -11.44 6.27 -13.97
N VAL A 432 -11.23 5.06 -13.49
CA VAL A 432 -10.03 4.25 -13.71
C VAL A 432 -10.41 3.00 -14.51
N ASP A 433 -9.61 2.62 -15.50
CA ASP A 433 -9.79 1.35 -16.20
C ASP A 433 -8.91 0.25 -15.59
N PRO A 434 -9.48 -0.68 -14.79
CA PRO A 434 -8.75 -1.78 -14.20
C PRO A 434 -8.69 -3.03 -15.09
N SER A 435 -8.88 -2.89 -16.41
CA SER A 435 -8.95 -4.05 -17.30
C SER A 435 -7.61 -4.68 -17.63
N THR A 436 -6.51 -3.93 -17.45
CA THR A 436 -5.16 -4.43 -17.71
C THR A 436 -4.57 -5.14 -16.49
N ARG A 437 -3.70 -6.11 -16.78
CA ARG A 437 -2.90 -6.85 -15.81
C ARG A 437 -1.47 -6.96 -16.29
N ARG A 438 -0.57 -7.13 -15.35
CA ARG A 438 0.83 -7.44 -15.60
C ARG A 438 1.23 -8.70 -14.85
N LEU A 439 2.06 -9.52 -15.49
CA LEU A 439 2.67 -10.70 -14.89
C LEU A 439 4.19 -10.57 -14.95
N GLU A 440 4.85 -11.08 -13.92
CA GLU A 440 6.28 -11.39 -13.93
C GLU A 440 6.44 -12.86 -14.29
N ILE A 441 7.25 -13.15 -15.29
CA ILE A 441 7.74 -14.50 -15.61
C ILE A 441 9.16 -14.58 -15.13
N ARG A 442 9.42 -15.48 -14.18
CA ARG A 442 10.77 -15.76 -13.64
C ARG A 442 11.20 -17.17 -14.02
N LEU A 443 12.30 -17.28 -14.72
CA LEU A 443 12.95 -18.55 -15.05
C LEU A 443 14.29 -18.64 -14.30
N THR A 444 14.38 -19.60 -13.38
CA THR A 444 15.61 -19.88 -12.63
C THR A 444 16.24 -21.14 -13.20
N LEU A 445 17.51 -21.05 -13.59
CA LEU A 445 18.26 -22.12 -14.24
C LEU A 445 19.51 -22.49 -13.42
N GLU A 446 19.77 -23.78 -13.26
CA GLU A 446 21.06 -24.28 -12.77
C GLU A 446 22.14 -24.14 -13.86
N ALA A 447 23.38 -24.02 -13.45
CA ALA A 447 24.52 -23.88 -14.38
C ALA A 447 24.49 -24.92 -15.50
N GLY A 448 24.65 -24.48 -16.73
CA GLY A 448 24.65 -25.34 -17.91
C GLY A 448 23.29 -25.87 -18.37
N THR A 449 22.20 -25.43 -17.73
CA THR A 449 20.84 -25.76 -18.17
C THR A 449 20.44 -24.91 -19.36
N PRO A 450 19.93 -25.50 -20.47
CA PRO A 450 19.42 -24.70 -21.59
C PRO A 450 18.27 -23.79 -21.17
N ARG A 451 18.22 -22.56 -21.68
CA ARG A 451 17.18 -21.59 -21.33
C ARG A 451 15.78 -22.02 -21.75
N GLY A 452 15.66 -22.73 -22.87
CA GLY A 452 14.35 -23.00 -23.46
C GLY A 452 13.66 -21.72 -23.96
N ARG A 453 12.36 -21.82 -24.25
CA ARG A 453 11.53 -20.69 -24.70
C ARG A 453 10.24 -20.66 -23.89
N VAL A 454 9.82 -19.48 -23.50
CA VAL A 454 8.51 -19.25 -22.87
C VAL A 454 7.67 -18.43 -23.81
N GLY A 455 6.50 -18.93 -24.17
CA GLY A 455 5.54 -18.26 -25.04
C GLY A 455 4.28 -17.88 -24.28
N VAL A 456 3.72 -16.73 -24.61
CA VAL A 456 2.44 -16.28 -24.09
C VAL A 456 1.56 -15.86 -25.25
N CYS A 457 0.40 -16.51 -25.39
CA CYS A 457 -0.52 -16.32 -26.54
C CYS A 457 0.21 -16.40 -27.90
N GLY A 458 1.11 -17.41 -28.05
CA GLY A 458 1.88 -17.62 -29.27
C GLY A 458 3.10 -16.71 -29.46
N TRP A 459 3.35 -15.75 -28.58
CA TRP A 459 4.49 -14.82 -28.66
C TRP A 459 5.57 -15.14 -27.61
N GLU A 460 6.82 -15.10 -28.03
CA GLU A 460 7.97 -15.36 -27.14
C GLU A 460 8.12 -14.24 -26.11
N ALA A 461 8.16 -14.63 -24.81
CA ALA A 461 8.50 -13.72 -23.74
C ALA A 461 9.98 -13.33 -23.80
N PRO A 462 10.34 -12.05 -23.72
CA PRO A 462 11.72 -11.56 -23.84
C PRO A 462 12.49 -11.78 -22.54
N LEU A 463 12.86 -13.02 -22.24
CA LEU A 463 13.58 -13.38 -21.02
C LEU A 463 15.01 -12.80 -21.02
N GLU A 464 15.29 -11.90 -20.10
CA GLU A 464 16.59 -11.26 -19.88
C GLU A 464 17.23 -11.78 -18.59
N LEU A 465 18.55 -12.00 -18.63
CA LEU A 465 19.32 -12.34 -17.43
C LEU A 465 19.42 -11.11 -16.52
N VAL A 466 18.90 -11.22 -15.31
CA VAL A 466 18.85 -10.11 -14.34
C VAL A 466 19.71 -10.33 -13.11
N ALA A 467 20.01 -11.58 -12.75
CA ALA A 467 20.83 -11.91 -11.60
C ALA A 467 21.48 -13.30 -11.68
N HIS A 468 22.49 -13.49 -10.84
CA HIS A 468 23.02 -14.79 -10.46
C HIS A 468 22.77 -15.00 -8.96
N GLU A 469 22.08 -16.10 -8.61
CA GLU A 469 21.86 -16.54 -7.22
C GLU A 469 22.73 -17.77 -6.94
N GLY A 470 23.97 -17.52 -6.53
CA GLY A 470 25.01 -18.56 -6.47
C GLY A 470 25.36 -19.02 -7.89
N GLU A 471 25.21 -20.33 -8.15
CA GLU A 471 25.44 -20.93 -9.48
C GLU A 471 24.18 -20.87 -10.39
N ARG A 472 23.08 -20.30 -9.94
CA ARG A 472 21.84 -20.22 -10.71
C ARG A 472 21.71 -18.90 -11.45
N GLU A 473 21.27 -18.99 -12.70
CA GLU A 473 20.85 -17.83 -13.50
C GLU A 473 19.39 -17.52 -13.24
N VAL A 474 19.06 -16.24 -13.05
CA VAL A 474 17.67 -15.74 -12.93
C VAL A 474 17.36 -14.88 -14.14
N LEU A 475 16.39 -15.31 -14.93
CA LEU A 475 15.90 -14.58 -16.09
C LEU A 475 14.49 -14.11 -15.81
N LEU A 476 14.18 -12.88 -16.25
CA LEU A 476 12.86 -12.27 -16.13
C LEU A 476 12.31 -11.83 -17.48
N ALA A 477 11.00 -11.88 -17.57
CA ALA A 477 10.21 -11.16 -18.55
C ALA A 477 8.93 -10.64 -17.87
N ALA A 478 8.39 -9.54 -18.35
CA ALA A 478 7.05 -9.08 -18.00
C ALA A 478 6.08 -9.36 -19.15
N VAL A 479 4.82 -9.63 -18.82
CA VAL A 479 3.73 -9.70 -19.78
C VAL A 479 2.63 -8.75 -19.38
N ARG A 480 2.29 -7.83 -20.25
CA ARG A 480 1.19 -6.90 -20.06
C ARG A 480 0.04 -7.26 -21.01
N TYR A 481 -1.14 -7.42 -20.48
CA TYR A 481 -2.29 -7.88 -21.23
C TYR A 481 -3.60 -7.29 -20.71
N ARG A 482 -4.65 -7.43 -21.46
CA ARG A 482 -5.99 -7.02 -21.07
C ARG A 482 -6.78 -8.24 -20.62
N ALA A 483 -7.04 -8.33 -19.30
CA ALA A 483 -7.76 -9.45 -18.72
C ALA A 483 -9.28 -9.31 -18.83
N TYR A 484 -9.78 -8.08 -18.97
CA TYR A 484 -11.21 -7.77 -19.01
C TYR A 484 -11.53 -6.80 -20.16
N VAL A 485 -12.79 -6.72 -20.53
CA VAL A 485 -13.27 -5.71 -21.48
C VAL A 485 -13.00 -4.32 -20.91
N PRO A 486 -12.40 -3.40 -21.70
CA PRO A 486 -12.07 -2.07 -21.21
C PRO A 486 -13.31 -1.22 -20.87
N SER A 487 -13.12 -0.24 -20.00
CA SER A 487 -14.14 0.77 -19.72
C SER A 487 -14.51 1.58 -20.97
N PRO A 488 -15.75 2.08 -21.05
CA PRO A 488 -16.09 3.11 -22.03
C PRO A 488 -15.14 4.31 -21.92
N GLY A 489 -14.65 4.80 -23.05
CA GLY A 489 -13.64 5.86 -23.11
C GLY A 489 -12.28 5.38 -23.63
N LEU A 490 -12.04 4.07 -23.65
CA LEU A 490 -10.96 3.45 -24.40
C LEU A 490 -11.44 2.98 -25.77
N HIS A 491 -10.49 2.64 -26.66
CA HIS A 491 -10.83 2.23 -28.01
C HIS A 491 -11.72 0.97 -28.01
N PRO A 492 -12.88 0.97 -28.67
CA PRO A 492 -13.86 -0.12 -28.57
C PRO A 492 -13.40 -1.45 -29.21
N GLY A 493 -12.38 -1.42 -30.06
CA GLY A 493 -11.76 -2.62 -30.64
C GLY A 493 -10.70 -3.28 -29.78
N LEU A 494 -10.45 -2.78 -28.54
CA LEU A 494 -9.54 -3.44 -27.61
C LEU A 494 -10.23 -4.63 -26.95
N LEU A 495 -9.85 -5.82 -27.38
CA LEU A 495 -10.38 -7.08 -26.86
C LEU A 495 -9.61 -7.54 -25.62
N ALA A 496 -10.26 -8.34 -24.78
CA ALA A 496 -9.59 -9.06 -23.71
C ALA A 496 -8.78 -10.23 -24.29
N GLN A 497 -7.56 -10.45 -23.78
CA GLN A 497 -6.73 -11.64 -24.03
C GLN A 497 -7.08 -12.68 -22.96
N GLU A 498 -8.19 -13.37 -23.13
CA GLU A 498 -8.76 -14.33 -22.17
C GLU A 498 -9.21 -15.61 -22.90
N PRO A 499 -8.71 -16.80 -22.51
CA PRO A 499 -7.67 -17.06 -21.51
C PRO A 499 -6.27 -16.66 -21.98
N LEU A 500 -5.38 -16.39 -21.02
CA LEU A 500 -3.97 -16.19 -21.31
C LEU A 500 -3.29 -17.57 -21.45
N GLU A 501 -2.74 -17.87 -22.63
CA GLU A 501 -2.12 -19.14 -22.94
C GLU A 501 -0.61 -19.08 -22.68
N LEU A 502 -0.10 -19.90 -21.76
CA LEU A 502 1.32 -20.04 -21.42
C LEU A 502 1.86 -21.32 -22.01
N VAL A 503 2.99 -21.24 -22.71
CA VAL A 503 3.74 -22.39 -23.23
C VAL A 503 5.17 -22.32 -22.73
N TRP A 504 5.70 -23.44 -22.24
CA TRP A 504 7.10 -23.58 -21.90
C TRP A 504 7.73 -24.72 -22.72
N GLU A 505 8.67 -24.35 -23.59
CA GLU A 505 9.46 -25.25 -24.41
C GLU A 505 10.84 -25.45 -23.78
N HIS A 506 11.11 -26.61 -23.21
CA HIS A 506 12.35 -26.92 -22.53
C HIS A 506 12.81 -28.36 -22.84
N ARG A 507 14.04 -28.53 -23.33
CA ARG A 507 14.66 -29.86 -23.65
C ARG A 507 13.77 -30.75 -24.52
N GLY A 508 13.09 -30.18 -25.52
CA GLY A 508 12.18 -30.90 -26.41
C GLY A 508 10.82 -31.24 -25.83
N THR A 509 10.58 -30.91 -24.58
CA THR A 509 9.25 -31.02 -23.97
C THR A 509 8.52 -29.68 -24.10
N ARG A 510 7.23 -29.74 -24.38
CA ARG A 510 6.38 -28.58 -24.51
C ARG A 510 5.21 -28.71 -23.54
N THR A 511 5.22 -27.92 -22.47
CA THR A 511 4.14 -27.88 -21.48
C THR A 511 3.30 -26.62 -21.68
N GLY A 512 2.01 -26.69 -21.35
CA GLY A 512 1.08 -25.60 -21.51
C GLY A 512 0.16 -25.39 -20.33
N SER A 513 -0.31 -24.16 -20.17
CA SER A 513 -1.36 -23.81 -19.23
C SER A 513 -2.22 -22.68 -19.78
N ARG A 514 -3.51 -22.69 -19.45
CA ARG A 514 -4.42 -21.57 -19.66
C ARG A 514 -4.73 -20.91 -18.33
N MET A 515 -4.51 -19.61 -18.27
CA MET A 515 -4.83 -18.79 -17.11
C MET A 515 -6.07 -17.97 -17.41
N HIS A 516 -7.13 -18.18 -16.62
CA HIS A 516 -8.44 -17.56 -16.81
C HIS A 516 -8.63 -16.38 -15.84
N ALA A 517 -9.21 -15.27 -16.33
CA ALA A 517 -9.65 -14.17 -15.47
C ALA A 517 -10.93 -14.53 -14.70
N TRP A 518 -11.76 -15.38 -15.30
CA TRP A 518 -13.02 -15.91 -14.75
C TRP A 518 -12.97 -17.44 -14.60
N LYS A 519 -14.15 -18.09 -14.66
CA LYS A 519 -14.22 -19.55 -14.62
C LYS A 519 -13.64 -20.17 -15.90
N PRO A 520 -12.92 -21.28 -15.81
CA PRO A 520 -12.44 -22.01 -16.98
C PRO A 520 -13.54 -22.41 -17.98
N GLU A 521 -14.74 -22.70 -17.48
CA GLU A 521 -15.92 -23.06 -18.28
C GLU A 521 -16.58 -21.84 -18.96
N GLY A 522 -16.08 -20.65 -18.66
CA GLY A 522 -16.60 -19.38 -19.16
C GLY A 522 -17.55 -18.66 -18.17
N GLY A 523 -17.63 -17.36 -18.34
CA GLY A 523 -18.50 -16.48 -17.58
C GLY A 523 -18.02 -16.17 -16.16
N PRO A 524 -18.68 -15.22 -15.49
CA PRO A 524 -18.31 -14.78 -14.15
C PRO A 524 -18.77 -15.80 -13.08
N TYR A 525 -18.14 -15.73 -11.91
CA TYR A 525 -18.66 -16.40 -10.71
C TYR A 525 -19.95 -15.72 -10.26
N PRO A 526 -20.97 -16.48 -9.81
CA PRO A 526 -22.26 -15.91 -9.41
C PRO A 526 -22.17 -15.08 -8.13
N ASP A 527 -21.28 -15.48 -7.21
CA ASP A 527 -21.16 -14.91 -5.86
C ASP A 527 -19.70 -14.67 -5.48
N LEU A 528 -19.47 -13.85 -4.46
CA LEU A 528 -18.17 -13.73 -3.81
C LEU A 528 -17.79 -15.06 -3.13
N PRO A 529 -16.49 -15.37 -2.97
CA PRO A 529 -16.05 -16.52 -2.20
C PRO A 529 -16.56 -16.44 -0.75
N ARG A 530 -17.04 -17.54 -0.20
CA ARG A 530 -17.58 -17.59 1.17
C ARG A 530 -16.49 -17.39 2.23
N ASP A 531 -15.28 -17.82 1.91
CA ASP A 531 -14.14 -17.79 2.81
C ASP A 531 -12.80 -17.80 2.04
N ALA A 532 -11.70 -17.69 2.76
CA ALA A 532 -10.35 -17.70 2.20
C ALA A 532 -10.00 -19.01 1.49
N GLN A 533 -10.57 -20.15 1.95
CA GLN A 533 -10.34 -21.45 1.34
C GLN A 533 -11.00 -21.53 -0.05
N GLU A 534 -12.24 -21.08 -0.16
CA GLU A 534 -12.91 -20.98 -1.45
C GLU A 534 -12.22 -19.99 -2.38
N ALA A 535 -11.79 -18.84 -1.87
CA ALA A 535 -11.02 -17.87 -2.64
C ALA A 535 -9.73 -18.50 -3.19
N ALA A 536 -8.99 -19.20 -2.36
CA ALA A 536 -7.77 -19.91 -2.76
C ALA A 536 -8.06 -21.02 -3.80
N ARG A 537 -9.17 -21.74 -3.64
CA ARG A 537 -9.61 -22.75 -4.62
C ARG A 537 -9.90 -22.09 -5.97
N ARG A 538 -10.73 -21.03 -6.01
CA ARG A 538 -11.03 -20.30 -7.27
C ARG A 538 -9.78 -19.79 -7.97
N ARG A 539 -8.79 -19.30 -7.22
CA ARG A 539 -7.50 -18.88 -7.80
C ARG A 539 -6.75 -20.04 -8.45
N ARG A 540 -6.69 -21.21 -7.79
CA ARG A 540 -6.03 -22.39 -8.36
C ARG A 540 -6.75 -22.93 -9.58
N ASP A 541 -8.08 -23.04 -9.50
CA ASP A 541 -8.91 -23.65 -10.55
C ASP A 541 -8.88 -22.83 -11.85
N ARG A 542 -8.50 -21.56 -11.81
CA ARG A 542 -8.34 -20.69 -12.98
C ARG A 542 -7.06 -20.95 -13.78
N VAL A 543 -6.14 -21.74 -13.26
CA VAL A 543 -4.91 -22.13 -13.97
C VAL A 543 -5.04 -23.59 -14.38
N VAL A 544 -5.39 -23.81 -15.65
CA VAL A 544 -5.69 -25.13 -16.20
C VAL A 544 -4.52 -25.64 -17.00
N PRO A 545 -3.86 -26.75 -16.57
CA PRO A 545 -2.87 -27.41 -17.40
C PRO A 545 -3.46 -27.92 -18.70
N VAL A 546 -2.74 -27.73 -19.80
CA VAL A 546 -3.14 -28.23 -21.14
C VAL A 546 -1.93 -28.87 -21.83
N ASP A 547 -2.20 -29.74 -22.79
CA ASP A 547 -1.11 -30.25 -23.64
C ASP A 547 -0.52 -29.08 -24.46
N GLY A 548 0.76 -28.79 -24.24
CA GLY A 548 1.43 -27.69 -24.93
C GLY A 548 1.41 -27.84 -26.47
N SER A 549 1.24 -29.06 -26.99
CA SER A 549 1.13 -29.29 -28.44
C SER A 549 -0.16 -28.73 -29.05
N THR A 550 -1.19 -28.51 -28.22
CA THR A 550 -2.49 -27.95 -28.65
C THR A 550 -2.49 -26.44 -28.68
N LEU A 551 -1.47 -25.79 -28.12
CA LEU A 551 -1.34 -24.33 -28.07
C LEU A 551 -0.56 -23.83 -29.31
N PRO A 552 -0.71 -22.54 -29.69
CA PRO A 552 -0.01 -21.96 -30.82
C PRO A 552 1.51 -22.10 -30.73
N PRO A 553 2.23 -22.26 -31.84
CA PRO A 553 3.68 -22.28 -31.84
C PRO A 553 4.24 -20.95 -31.35
N VAL A 554 5.32 -21.00 -30.58
CA VAL A 554 5.98 -19.80 -30.07
C VAL A 554 6.75 -19.14 -31.21
N LYS A 555 6.37 -17.89 -31.52
CA LYS A 555 7.00 -17.06 -32.55
C LYS A 555 7.62 -15.82 -31.92
N PRO A 556 8.74 -15.28 -32.44
CA PRO A 556 9.32 -14.03 -31.95
C PRO A 556 8.29 -12.89 -32.03
N ALA A 557 8.26 -12.03 -31.00
CA ALA A 557 7.46 -10.83 -31.04
C ALA A 557 8.00 -9.84 -32.10
N PRO A 558 7.12 -9.07 -32.77
CA PRO A 558 7.55 -8.06 -33.74
C PRO A 558 8.53 -7.05 -33.10
N ILE A 559 9.51 -6.62 -33.88
CA ILE A 559 10.49 -5.59 -33.47
C ILE A 559 9.74 -4.28 -33.15
N GLY A 560 10.09 -3.65 -32.03
CA GLY A 560 9.49 -2.39 -31.59
C GLY A 560 8.24 -2.53 -30.69
N VAL A 561 7.79 -3.76 -30.42
CA VAL A 561 6.69 -4.02 -29.47
C VAL A 561 7.22 -4.22 -28.04
N ASN A 562 8.49 -4.61 -27.91
CA ASN A 562 9.12 -4.83 -26.63
C ASN A 562 10.05 -3.67 -26.30
N GLU A 563 9.64 -2.83 -25.37
CA GLU A 563 10.54 -1.94 -24.63
C GLU A 563 10.87 -2.65 -23.33
N HIS A 564 12.17 -2.97 -23.12
CA HIS A 564 12.64 -3.76 -21.97
C HIS A 564 12.04 -5.19 -21.92
N PRO A 565 12.15 -5.93 -20.82
CA PRO A 565 11.66 -7.29 -20.71
C PRO A 565 10.13 -7.41 -20.62
N THR A 566 9.37 -6.50 -21.28
CA THR A 566 7.90 -6.51 -21.27
C THR A 566 7.34 -6.87 -22.63
N LEU A 567 6.60 -7.97 -22.68
CA LEU A 567 5.75 -8.36 -23.81
C LEU A 567 4.37 -7.71 -23.65
N ASP A 568 4.07 -6.66 -24.40
CA ASP A 568 2.77 -5.98 -24.35
C ASP A 568 1.81 -6.57 -25.40
N LEU A 569 1.02 -7.56 -24.99
CA LEU A 569 0.07 -8.27 -25.87
C LEU A 569 -1.03 -7.37 -26.43
N ARG A 570 -1.31 -6.22 -25.80
CA ARG A 570 -2.34 -5.27 -26.27
C ARG A 570 -1.97 -4.60 -27.59
N ARG A 571 -0.67 -4.60 -27.92
CA ARG A 571 -0.10 -4.00 -29.13
C ARG A 571 0.12 -5.02 -30.26
N LEU A 572 -0.10 -6.29 -29.96
CA LEU A 572 0.09 -7.37 -30.93
C LEU A 572 -1.22 -7.69 -31.67
N PRO A 573 -1.16 -8.12 -32.94
CA PRO A 573 -2.33 -8.62 -33.62
C PRO A 573 -2.93 -9.78 -32.83
N SER A 574 -4.21 -9.70 -32.51
CA SER A 574 -4.98 -10.87 -32.17
C SER A 574 -5.09 -11.69 -33.46
N ASP A 575 -4.41 -12.82 -33.55
CA ASP A 575 -4.71 -13.78 -34.58
C ASP A 575 -6.18 -14.17 -34.37
N GLY A 576 -7.08 -13.68 -35.26
CA GLY A 576 -8.52 -13.86 -35.21
C GLY A 576 -8.96 -15.31 -35.38
#